data_a65ee35e0a3a8904af5c44ebdb10ca5a
#
_entry.id   a65ee35e0a3a8904af5c44ebdb10ca5a
#
_cell.length_a   1.000
_cell.length_b   1.000
_cell.length_c   1.000
_cell.angle_alpha   90.00
_cell.angle_beta   90.00
_cell.angle_gamma   90.00
#
_symmetry.space_group_name_H-M   'P 1'
#
loop_
_entity.id
_entity.type
_entity.pdbx_description
1 polymer ?
#
loop_
_entity_poly.entity_id
_entity_poly.type
_entity_poly.pdbx_seq_one_letter_code
_entity_poly.pdbx_strand_id
1 'polypeptide(L)'
;MPERVSSRSDDVTGALAVADNALLHDGVDPFNEQSRLDLASGRRSVRLARDGGTAIAAAAFGNGELDLVVLPDARGRGVGTALLESLLPDLEPQVTAWSHGDHPAAHALAERHGFDLVRTLLRLRLPSLDTLPGSPAPADGIRIQEFDPETDASDWLALNARAFASHPEQGDMSADDLAEREAESWFDSADFLVAKDATGRMLGFHWMKLEPNDDGGEVYVLGVEPDAAGRGIGKLLLAEGLRRMREKGRSSASLYVEGDNEPALALYRRFGFVDDAVDVQFRRRGFDELGRR
;
A
#
# COMPACT_ATOMS: atom_id res chain seq x y z
N MET A 1 43.56 -13.55 4.72
CA MET A 1 42.49 -14.52 4.46
C MET A 1 41.74 -14.00 3.25
N PRO A 2 41.56 -14.79 2.17
CA PRO A 2 40.74 -14.31 1.06
C PRO A 2 39.29 -14.12 1.56
N GLU A 3 38.73 -12.92 1.29
CA GLU A 3 37.31 -12.65 1.52
C GLU A 3 36.51 -13.73 0.76
N ARG A 4 35.64 -14.44 1.46
CA ARG A 4 34.67 -15.32 0.82
C ARG A 4 33.81 -14.44 -0.08
N VAL A 5 33.83 -14.71 -1.39
CA VAL A 5 32.84 -14.16 -2.30
C VAL A 5 31.48 -14.69 -1.83
N SER A 6 30.66 -13.78 -1.29
CA SER A 6 29.30 -14.10 -0.83
C SER A 6 28.50 -14.62 -2.02
N SER A 7 27.73 -15.71 -1.83
CA SER A 7 26.82 -16.15 -2.89
C SER A 7 25.60 -15.21 -2.90
N ARG A 8 24.91 -15.10 -4.04
CA ARG A 8 23.66 -14.32 -4.15
C ARG A 8 22.64 -14.73 -3.08
N SER A 9 22.56 -16.03 -2.77
CA SER A 9 21.68 -16.56 -1.71
C SER A 9 22.07 -16.06 -0.34
N ASP A 10 23.38 -15.98 -0.03
CA ASP A 10 23.86 -15.48 1.25
C ASP A 10 23.55 -13.98 1.42
N ASP A 11 23.62 -13.20 0.33
CA ASP A 11 23.31 -11.77 0.36
C ASP A 11 21.80 -11.51 0.55
N VAL A 12 20.93 -12.29 -0.09
CA VAL A 12 19.47 -12.22 0.13
C VAL A 12 19.13 -12.59 1.57
N THR A 13 19.69 -13.68 2.09
CA THR A 13 19.51 -14.08 3.49
C THR A 13 19.97 -12.98 4.45
N GLY A 14 21.11 -12.37 4.18
CA GLY A 14 21.65 -11.27 4.97
C GLY A 14 20.74 -10.02 4.93
N ALA A 15 20.18 -9.69 3.78
CA ALA A 15 19.26 -8.56 3.62
C ALA A 15 17.96 -8.77 4.41
N LEU A 16 17.37 -9.97 4.30
CA LEU A 16 16.16 -10.31 5.04
C LEU A 16 16.40 -10.29 6.55
N ALA A 17 17.56 -10.80 7.03
CA ALA A 17 17.90 -10.75 8.44
C ALA A 17 18.04 -9.31 8.97
N VAL A 18 18.58 -8.39 8.19
CA VAL A 18 18.66 -6.96 8.54
C VAL A 18 17.24 -6.36 8.59
N ALA A 19 16.39 -6.67 7.62
CA ALA A 19 15.01 -6.20 7.57
C ALA A 19 14.18 -6.72 8.76
N ASP A 20 14.27 -8.01 9.08
CA ASP A 20 13.55 -8.63 10.19
C ASP A 20 13.97 -8.03 11.55
N ASN A 21 15.26 -7.74 11.73
CA ASN A 21 15.73 -7.06 12.93
C ASN A 21 15.20 -5.62 13.04
N ALA A 22 15.16 -4.90 11.93
CA ALA A 22 14.59 -3.56 11.90
C ALA A 22 13.07 -3.60 12.18
N LEU A 23 12.33 -4.54 11.59
CA LEU A 23 10.90 -4.76 11.87
C LEU A 23 10.64 -4.99 13.36
N LEU A 24 11.43 -5.86 14.02
CA LEU A 24 11.29 -6.13 15.45
C LEU A 24 11.51 -4.88 16.31
N HIS A 25 12.35 -3.96 15.89
CA HIS A 25 12.66 -2.73 16.63
C HIS A 25 11.67 -1.60 16.33
N ASP A 26 11.37 -1.40 15.03
CA ASP A 26 10.60 -0.25 14.55
C ASP A 26 9.08 -0.54 14.50
N GLY A 27 8.69 -1.80 14.51
CA GLY A 27 7.29 -2.24 14.35
C GLY A 27 6.75 -2.10 12.91
N VAL A 28 7.61 -1.72 11.96
CA VAL A 28 7.26 -1.52 10.55
C VAL A 28 8.28 -2.26 9.69
N ASP A 29 7.79 -3.05 8.72
CA ASP A 29 8.67 -3.77 7.79
C ASP A 29 9.28 -2.78 6.77
N PRO A 30 10.62 -2.69 6.69
CA PRO A 30 11.26 -1.84 5.69
C PRO A 30 11.17 -2.41 4.26
N PHE A 31 10.85 -3.69 4.11
CA PHE A 31 10.62 -4.36 2.84
C PHE A 31 9.17 -4.82 2.78
N ASN A 32 8.39 -4.32 1.85
CA ASN A 32 7.03 -4.82 1.65
C ASN A 32 7.03 -6.27 1.14
N GLU A 33 5.86 -6.92 1.13
CA GLU A 33 5.69 -8.31 0.70
C GLU A 33 6.23 -8.55 -0.71
N GLN A 34 5.92 -7.64 -1.66
CA GLN A 34 6.39 -7.76 -3.04
C GLN A 34 7.92 -7.70 -3.13
N SER A 35 8.55 -6.79 -2.37
CA SER A 35 10.02 -6.70 -2.31
C SER A 35 10.65 -8.00 -1.81
N ARG A 36 10.06 -8.62 -0.78
CA ARG A 36 10.52 -9.92 -0.28
C ARG A 36 10.38 -11.04 -1.31
N LEU A 37 9.26 -11.09 -2.03
CA LEU A 37 9.03 -12.05 -3.13
C LEU A 37 10.00 -11.81 -4.30
N ASP A 38 10.27 -10.58 -4.66
CA ASP A 38 11.19 -10.22 -5.73
C ASP A 38 12.65 -10.55 -5.39
N LEU A 39 13.04 -10.41 -4.13
CA LEU A 39 14.33 -10.86 -3.64
C LEU A 39 14.44 -12.38 -3.71
N ALA A 40 13.44 -13.11 -3.23
CA ALA A 40 13.43 -14.57 -3.24
C ALA A 40 13.48 -15.15 -4.67
N SER A 41 12.75 -14.54 -5.61
CA SER A 41 12.73 -14.95 -7.03
C SER A 41 13.91 -14.40 -7.84
N GLY A 42 14.70 -13.49 -7.26
CA GLY A 42 15.85 -12.88 -7.91
C GLY A 42 15.51 -11.83 -8.97
N ARG A 43 14.29 -11.28 -8.93
CA ARG A 43 13.89 -10.16 -9.78
C ARG A 43 14.53 -8.84 -9.34
N ARG A 44 14.89 -8.70 -8.05
CA ARG A 44 15.66 -7.56 -7.52
C ARG A 44 17.04 -7.99 -7.04
N SER A 45 17.99 -7.07 -7.08
CA SER A 45 19.37 -7.24 -6.63
C SER A 45 19.51 -6.79 -5.18
N VAL A 46 20.54 -7.31 -4.50
CA VAL A 46 20.88 -6.95 -3.10
C VAL A 46 22.26 -6.31 -3.06
N ARG A 47 22.41 -5.30 -2.23
CA ARG A 47 23.71 -4.80 -1.77
C ARG A 47 23.71 -4.70 -0.24
N LEU A 48 24.79 -5.20 0.37
CA LEU A 48 24.95 -5.19 1.83
C LEU A 48 26.11 -4.27 2.22
N ALA A 49 25.92 -3.52 3.31
CA ALA A 49 27.04 -2.98 4.07
C ALA A 49 27.35 -3.92 5.23
N ARG A 50 28.64 -4.20 5.45
CA ARG A 50 29.09 -5.16 6.47
C ARG A 50 30.08 -4.49 7.42
N ASP A 51 30.03 -4.91 8.70
CA ASP A 51 31.03 -4.59 9.72
C ASP A 51 31.54 -5.89 10.31
N GLY A 52 32.85 -6.13 10.25
CA GLY A 52 33.46 -7.39 10.71
C GLY A 52 32.85 -8.65 10.08
N GLY A 53 32.34 -8.56 8.83
CA GLY A 53 31.67 -9.67 8.13
C GLY A 53 30.15 -9.78 8.38
N THR A 54 29.61 -9.10 9.38
CA THR A 54 28.17 -9.06 9.69
C THR A 54 27.47 -8.01 8.84
N ALA A 55 26.34 -8.34 8.22
CA ALA A 55 25.50 -7.38 7.52
C ALA A 55 24.89 -6.39 8.53
N ILE A 56 25.11 -5.10 8.34
CA ILE A 56 24.58 -4.01 9.18
C ILE A 56 23.61 -3.09 8.44
N ALA A 57 23.59 -3.16 7.12
CA ALA A 57 22.60 -2.51 6.29
C ALA A 57 22.40 -3.31 4.99
N ALA A 58 21.23 -3.16 4.41
CA ALA A 58 20.85 -3.81 3.17
C ALA A 58 20.09 -2.84 2.26
N ALA A 59 20.27 -3.02 0.96
CA ALA A 59 19.43 -2.41 -0.05
C ALA A 59 18.97 -3.48 -1.04
N ALA A 60 17.68 -3.44 -1.39
CA ALA A 60 17.06 -4.18 -2.47
C ALA A 60 16.74 -3.20 -3.61
N PHE A 61 17.18 -3.47 -4.83
CA PHE A 61 17.00 -2.56 -5.96
C PHE A 61 16.80 -3.29 -7.28
N GLY A 62 16.09 -2.66 -8.18
CA GLY A 62 15.70 -3.17 -9.50
C GLY A 62 14.23 -2.89 -9.79
N ASN A 63 13.80 -3.03 -11.04
CA ASN A 63 12.43 -2.77 -11.49
C ASN A 63 11.95 -1.33 -11.18
N GLY A 64 12.86 -0.35 -11.21
CA GLY A 64 12.52 1.04 -10.89
C GLY A 64 12.33 1.34 -9.40
N GLU A 65 12.65 0.41 -8.50
CA GLU A 65 12.45 0.55 -7.06
C GLU A 65 13.73 0.36 -6.26
N LEU A 66 13.77 1.02 -5.10
CA LEU A 66 14.84 0.93 -4.10
C LEU A 66 14.23 0.83 -2.70
N ASP A 67 14.60 -0.21 -1.95
CA ASP A 67 14.42 -0.27 -0.51
C ASP A 67 15.79 -0.24 0.17
N LEU A 68 15.90 0.48 1.29
CA LEU A 68 17.14 0.60 2.05
C LEU A 68 16.83 0.52 3.55
N VAL A 69 17.56 -0.35 4.24
CA VAL A 69 17.42 -0.53 5.68
C VAL A 69 18.78 -0.55 6.36
N VAL A 70 18.85 0.03 7.55
CA VAL A 70 20.04 0.02 8.42
C VAL A 70 19.63 -0.55 9.78
N LEU A 71 20.41 -1.49 10.31
CA LEU A 71 20.20 -2.00 11.67
C LEU A 71 20.10 -0.85 12.67
N PRO A 72 19.20 -0.90 13.65
CA PRO A 72 19.01 0.15 14.64
C PRO A 72 20.31 0.63 15.27
N ASP A 73 21.16 -0.28 15.71
CA ASP A 73 22.45 0.01 16.37
C ASP A 73 23.51 0.59 15.42
N ALA A 74 23.31 0.52 14.10
CA ALA A 74 24.21 1.05 13.10
C ALA A 74 23.77 2.41 12.53
N ARG A 75 22.58 2.91 12.92
CA ARG A 75 22.04 4.20 12.47
C ARG A 75 22.83 5.38 13.00
N GLY A 76 22.69 6.52 12.33
CA GLY A 76 23.38 7.75 12.73
C GLY A 76 24.92 7.77 12.49
N ARG A 77 25.47 6.70 11.89
CA ARG A 77 26.92 6.56 11.62
C ARG A 77 27.28 6.71 10.14
N GLY A 78 26.35 7.20 9.30
CA GLY A 78 26.56 7.39 7.86
C GLY A 78 26.45 6.12 7.02
N VAL A 79 26.12 4.97 7.60
CA VAL A 79 26.05 3.67 6.90
C VAL A 79 25.04 3.72 5.76
N GLY A 80 23.82 4.24 6.00
CA GLY A 80 22.78 4.37 4.97
C GLY A 80 23.19 5.29 3.83
N THR A 81 23.86 6.41 4.15
CA THR A 81 24.41 7.34 3.16
C THR A 81 25.45 6.66 2.28
N ALA A 82 26.43 5.99 2.88
CA ALA A 82 27.49 5.30 2.13
C ALA A 82 26.91 4.16 1.25
N LEU A 83 25.91 3.43 1.76
CA LEU A 83 25.26 2.38 0.99
C LEU A 83 24.50 2.97 -0.21
N LEU A 84 23.71 4.02 -0.02
CA LEU A 84 22.99 4.70 -1.11
C LEU A 84 23.97 5.26 -2.14
N GLU A 85 25.03 5.97 -1.71
CA GLU A 85 26.05 6.54 -2.62
C GLU A 85 26.71 5.46 -3.48
N SER A 86 26.95 4.26 -2.92
CA SER A 86 27.49 3.12 -3.67
C SER A 86 26.55 2.56 -4.73
N LEU A 87 25.23 2.83 -4.60
CA LEU A 87 24.18 2.34 -5.50
C LEU A 87 23.83 3.34 -6.60
N LEU A 88 24.01 4.65 -6.35
CA LEU A 88 23.57 5.70 -7.28
C LEU A 88 23.97 5.48 -8.76
N PRO A 89 25.16 4.91 -9.10
CA PRO A 89 25.53 4.62 -10.46
C PRO A 89 24.74 3.48 -11.11
N ASP A 90 24.22 2.56 -10.30
CA ASP A 90 23.52 1.35 -10.75
C ASP A 90 21.99 1.53 -10.76
N LEU A 91 21.49 2.62 -10.18
CA LEU A 91 20.06 2.90 -10.10
C LEU A 91 19.54 3.58 -11.37
N GLU A 92 18.32 3.25 -11.72
CA GLU A 92 17.59 3.91 -12.80
C GLU A 92 17.40 5.41 -12.55
N PRO A 93 17.33 6.26 -13.60
CA PRO A 93 17.25 7.72 -13.42
C PRO A 93 16.05 8.20 -12.59
N GLN A 94 14.94 7.47 -12.62
CA GLN A 94 13.69 7.83 -11.93
C GLN A 94 13.27 6.77 -10.91
N VAL A 95 14.25 6.10 -10.30
CA VAL A 95 13.97 5.10 -9.27
C VAL A 95 13.14 5.70 -8.15
N THR A 96 12.17 4.91 -7.66
CA THR A 96 11.34 5.24 -6.50
C THR A 96 11.82 4.49 -5.27
N ALA A 97 11.60 5.07 -4.09
CA ALA A 97 11.93 4.47 -2.81
C ALA A 97 10.82 4.74 -1.79
N TRP A 98 10.32 3.71 -1.13
CA TRP A 98 9.38 3.86 -0.04
C TRP A 98 10.09 4.02 1.30
N SER A 99 9.53 4.86 2.15
CA SER A 99 9.82 4.89 3.59
C SER A 99 8.55 4.52 4.34
N HIS A 100 8.47 3.27 4.74
CA HIS A 100 7.39 2.77 5.57
C HIS A 100 7.56 3.34 6.99
N GLY A 101 6.49 3.95 7.54
CA GLY A 101 6.53 4.65 8.83
C GLY A 101 7.10 6.07 8.79
N ASP A 102 7.27 6.67 7.59
CA ASP A 102 7.72 8.08 7.41
C ASP A 102 8.98 8.43 8.21
N HIS A 103 10.04 7.67 8.04
CA HIS A 103 11.23 7.77 8.88
C HIS A 103 12.05 9.03 8.57
N PRO A 104 12.41 9.89 9.57
CA PRO A 104 13.15 11.13 9.35
C PRO A 104 14.50 10.97 8.62
N ALA A 105 15.18 9.83 8.80
CA ALA A 105 16.41 9.54 8.08
C ALA A 105 16.20 9.34 6.57
N ALA A 106 15.04 8.86 6.14
CA ALA A 106 14.70 8.73 4.73
C ALA A 106 14.56 10.11 4.08
N HIS A 107 13.88 11.06 4.74
CA HIS A 107 13.80 12.46 4.30
C HIS A 107 15.20 13.09 4.14
N ALA A 108 16.07 12.91 5.13
CA ALA A 108 17.43 13.46 5.08
C ALA A 108 18.26 12.84 3.92
N LEU A 109 18.12 11.55 3.66
CA LEU A 109 18.78 10.88 2.53
C LEU A 109 18.20 11.37 1.20
N ALA A 110 16.87 11.46 1.10
CA ALA A 110 16.17 11.93 -0.09
C ALA A 110 16.60 13.34 -0.49
N GLU A 111 16.54 14.29 0.45
CA GLU A 111 16.97 15.68 0.23
C GLU A 111 18.41 15.76 -0.25
N ARG A 112 19.33 15.06 0.44
CA ARG A 112 20.76 15.07 0.14
C ARG A 112 21.10 14.49 -1.24
N HIS A 113 20.36 13.49 -1.70
CA HIS A 113 20.68 12.74 -2.92
C HIS A 113 19.73 13.01 -4.09
N GLY A 114 18.92 14.09 -4.00
CA GLY A 114 18.10 14.56 -5.11
C GLY A 114 16.88 13.69 -5.38
N PHE A 115 16.26 13.18 -4.33
CA PHE A 115 14.93 12.56 -4.40
C PHE A 115 13.88 13.54 -3.92
N ASP A 116 12.74 13.58 -4.61
CA ASP A 116 11.57 14.37 -4.23
C ASP A 116 10.50 13.47 -3.63
N LEU A 117 9.82 13.95 -2.60
CA LEU A 117 8.61 13.33 -2.07
C LEU A 117 7.52 13.40 -3.15
N VAL A 118 6.98 12.27 -3.58
CA VAL A 118 6.00 12.19 -4.67
C VAL A 118 4.65 11.61 -4.25
N ARG A 119 4.61 10.81 -3.17
CA ARG A 119 3.36 10.24 -2.62
C ARG A 119 3.44 10.17 -1.10
N THR A 120 2.27 10.31 -0.48
CA THR A 120 2.07 10.02 0.95
C THR A 120 0.88 9.09 1.03
N LEU A 121 1.08 7.90 1.59
CA LEU A 121 0.04 6.90 1.80
C LEU A 121 -0.25 6.83 3.30
N LEU A 122 -1.48 7.11 3.67
CA LEU A 122 -1.94 7.02 5.05
C LEU A 122 -2.60 5.67 5.30
N ARG A 123 -2.22 5.00 6.36
CA ARG A 123 -3.01 3.93 6.94
C ARG A 123 -3.91 4.52 8.01
N LEU A 124 -5.21 4.34 7.85
CA LEU A 124 -6.20 4.75 8.85
C LEU A 124 -6.76 3.52 9.54
N ARG A 125 -7.12 3.68 10.82
CA ARG A 125 -7.73 2.64 11.63
C ARG A 125 -9.00 3.14 12.31
N LEU A 126 -10.06 2.33 12.25
CA LEU A 126 -11.23 2.46 13.10
C LEU A 126 -11.06 1.47 14.26
N PRO A 127 -10.79 1.95 15.48
CA PRO A 127 -10.37 1.08 16.59
C PRO A 127 -11.45 0.10 17.07
N SER A 128 -12.74 0.46 16.89
CA SER A 128 -13.87 -0.40 17.26
C SER A 128 -15.03 -0.27 16.28
N LEU A 129 -15.61 -1.40 15.92
CA LEU A 129 -16.85 -1.49 15.14
C LEU A 129 -18.12 -1.51 16.00
N ASP A 130 -18.01 -1.48 17.32
CA ASP A 130 -19.17 -1.55 18.23
C ASP A 130 -20.06 -0.30 18.16
N THR A 131 -19.44 0.86 17.90
CA THR A 131 -20.11 2.16 17.91
C THR A 131 -20.12 2.80 16.52
N LEU A 132 -20.68 2.10 15.55
CA LEU A 132 -20.84 2.64 14.19
C LEU A 132 -21.93 3.72 14.15
N PRO A 133 -21.73 4.81 13.39
CA PRO A 133 -22.84 5.71 13.08
C PRO A 133 -23.94 4.92 12.34
N GLY A 134 -25.19 5.28 12.54
CA GLY A 134 -26.30 4.63 11.84
C GLY A 134 -26.11 4.67 10.32
N SER A 135 -26.45 3.57 9.63
CA SER A 135 -26.46 3.54 8.18
C SER A 135 -27.39 4.61 7.62
N PRO A 136 -26.91 5.46 6.70
CA PRO A 136 -27.78 6.39 6.01
C PRO A 136 -28.84 5.60 5.23
N ALA A 137 -30.05 6.13 5.13
CA ALA A 137 -31.02 5.56 4.22
C ALA A 137 -30.49 5.65 2.78
N PRO A 138 -30.62 4.60 1.96
CA PRO A 138 -30.28 4.68 0.55
C PRO A 138 -31.04 5.85 -0.10
N ALA A 139 -30.36 6.62 -0.96
CA ALA A 139 -31.07 7.57 -1.82
C ALA A 139 -32.07 6.82 -2.73
N ASP A 140 -33.17 7.46 -3.09
CA ASP A 140 -34.22 6.85 -3.91
C ASP A 140 -33.64 6.20 -5.17
N GLY A 141 -33.96 4.94 -5.38
CA GLY A 141 -33.55 4.14 -6.54
C GLY A 141 -32.15 3.53 -6.44
N ILE A 142 -31.41 3.72 -5.35
CA ILE A 142 -30.11 3.05 -5.13
C ILE A 142 -30.32 1.77 -4.33
N ARG A 143 -29.72 0.66 -4.80
CA ARG A 143 -29.72 -0.64 -4.12
C ARG A 143 -28.28 -1.06 -3.86
N ILE A 144 -28.02 -1.55 -2.65
CA ILE A 144 -26.77 -2.24 -2.31
C ILE A 144 -27.03 -3.74 -2.43
N GLN A 145 -26.14 -4.43 -3.11
CA GLN A 145 -26.19 -5.89 -3.26
C GLN A 145 -24.77 -6.45 -3.20
N GLU A 146 -24.66 -7.76 -3.07
CA GLU A 146 -23.40 -8.48 -3.17
C GLU A 146 -22.96 -8.52 -4.63
N PHE A 147 -21.65 -8.50 -4.82
CA PHE A 147 -21.01 -8.63 -6.13
C PHE A 147 -21.22 -10.04 -6.68
N ASP A 148 -21.64 -10.14 -7.91
CA ASP A 148 -21.73 -11.39 -8.65
C ASP A 148 -20.60 -11.46 -9.70
N PRO A 149 -19.58 -12.33 -9.51
CA PRO A 149 -18.45 -12.43 -10.44
C PRO A 149 -18.85 -12.71 -11.88
N GLU A 150 -19.96 -13.44 -12.10
CA GLU A 150 -20.40 -13.81 -13.45
C GLU A 150 -21.06 -12.63 -14.20
N THR A 151 -21.73 -11.74 -13.47
CA THR A 151 -22.52 -10.67 -14.09
C THR A 151 -21.95 -9.26 -13.88
N ASP A 152 -21.17 -9.03 -12.82
CA ASP A 152 -20.73 -7.71 -12.40
C ASP A 152 -19.26 -7.39 -12.75
N ALA A 153 -18.44 -8.40 -13.07
CA ALA A 153 -17.00 -8.23 -13.25
C ALA A 153 -16.64 -7.17 -14.31
N SER A 154 -17.28 -7.20 -15.47
CA SER A 154 -16.96 -6.24 -16.54
C SER A 154 -17.37 -4.80 -16.19
N ASP A 155 -18.53 -4.62 -15.55
CA ASP A 155 -19.03 -3.33 -15.13
C ASP A 155 -18.17 -2.75 -14.01
N TRP A 156 -17.74 -3.61 -13.07
CA TRP A 156 -16.84 -3.24 -12.00
C TRP A 156 -15.47 -2.81 -12.51
N LEU A 157 -14.84 -3.58 -13.41
CA LEU A 157 -13.54 -3.20 -14.01
C LEU A 157 -13.61 -1.84 -14.69
N ALA A 158 -14.68 -1.61 -15.47
CA ALA A 158 -14.89 -0.34 -16.13
C ALA A 158 -15.11 0.82 -15.15
N LEU A 159 -15.84 0.60 -14.05
CA LEU A 159 -16.02 1.60 -13.00
C LEU A 159 -14.73 1.84 -12.23
N ASN A 160 -14.02 0.77 -11.86
CA ASN A 160 -12.72 0.86 -11.18
C ASN A 160 -11.71 1.72 -11.95
N ALA A 161 -11.57 1.47 -13.26
CA ALA A 161 -10.71 2.28 -14.11
C ALA A 161 -11.08 3.77 -14.13
N ARG A 162 -12.36 4.10 -14.08
CA ARG A 162 -12.81 5.52 -14.02
C ARG A 162 -12.64 6.13 -12.64
N ALA A 163 -12.99 5.38 -11.58
CA ALA A 163 -12.90 5.87 -10.21
C ALA A 163 -11.45 6.11 -9.76
N PHE A 164 -10.52 5.34 -10.32
CA PHE A 164 -9.08 5.38 -10.00
C PHE A 164 -8.21 5.81 -11.17
N ALA A 165 -8.74 6.60 -12.10
CA ALA A 165 -8.01 7.03 -13.30
C ALA A 165 -6.69 7.80 -13.02
N SER A 166 -6.55 8.40 -11.84
CA SER A 166 -5.31 9.04 -11.37
C SER A 166 -4.39 8.12 -10.55
N HIS A 167 -4.84 6.90 -10.24
CA HIS A 167 -4.09 5.94 -9.41
C HIS A 167 -3.54 4.83 -10.32
N PRO A 168 -2.23 4.83 -10.63
CA PRO A 168 -1.68 3.99 -11.69
C PRO A 168 -1.86 2.48 -11.45
N GLU A 169 -1.78 2.02 -10.20
CA GLU A 169 -1.89 0.59 -9.88
C GLU A 169 -3.35 0.13 -9.85
N GLN A 170 -4.24 0.87 -9.17
CA GLN A 170 -5.63 0.47 -8.98
C GLN A 170 -6.47 0.66 -10.25
N GLY A 171 -6.22 1.73 -11.01
CA GLY A 171 -6.97 2.06 -12.22
C GLY A 171 -6.71 1.10 -13.38
N ASP A 172 -5.53 0.51 -13.45
CA ASP A 172 -5.10 -0.39 -14.53
C ASP A 172 -5.43 -1.88 -14.30
N MET A 173 -6.23 -2.20 -13.27
CA MET A 173 -6.57 -3.58 -12.92
C MET A 173 -7.28 -4.28 -14.09
N SER A 174 -6.74 -5.44 -14.50
CA SER A 174 -7.25 -6.29 -15.57
C SER A 174 -8.21 -7.38 -15.06
N ALA A 175 -8.84 -8.12 -15.99
CA ALA A 175 -9.65 -9.27 -15.64
C ALA A 175 -8.81 -10.42 -15.02
N ASP A 176 -7.55 -10.58 -15.45
CA ASP A 176 -6.64 -11.58 -14.88
C ASP A 176 -6.26 -11.19 -13.44
N ASP A 177 -6.02 -9.91 -13.17
CA ASP A 177 -5.75 -9.41 -11.81
C ASP A 177 -6.95 -9.59 -10.87
N LEU A 178 -8.18 -9.40 -11.39
CA LEU A 178 -9.40 -9.67 -10.62
C LEU A 178 -9.50 -11.16 -10.29
N ALA A 179 -9.31 -12.03 -11.29
CA ALA A 179 -9.37 -13.48 -11.10
C ALA A 179 -8.32 -14.00 -10.12
N GLU A 180 -7.09 -13.43 -10.13
CA GLU A 180 -6.07 -13.75 -9.14
C GLU A 180 -6.52 -13.40 -7.72
N ARG A 181 -7.15 -12.23 -7.53
CA ARG A 181 -7.66 -11.82 -6.21
C ARG A 181 -8.87 -12.62 -5.77
N GLU A 182 -9.73 -13.04 -6.70
CA GLU A 182 -10.86 -13.94 -6.40
C GLU A 182 -10.40 -15.34 -5.98
N ALA A 183 -9.20 -15.76 -6.36
CA ALA A 183 -8.59 -17.02 -5.94
C ALA A 183 -7.93 -16.96 -4.54
N GLU A 184 -7.81 -15.78 -3.96
CA GLU A 184 -7.22 -15.60 -2.62
C GLU A 184 -8.08 -16.20 -1.52
N SER A 185 -7.47 -16.72 -0.47
CA SER A 185 -8.16 -17.42 0.63
C SER A 185 -9.10 -16.54 1.46
N TRP A 186 -8.91 -15.23 1.39
CA TRP A 186 -9.75 -14.24 2.08
C TRP A 186 -10.94 -13.76 1.24
N PHE A 187 -10.98 -14.08 -0.07
CA PHE A 187 -12.03 -13.62 -0.95
C PHE A 187 -13.36 -14.32 -0.64
N ASP A 188 -14.39 -13.51 -0.47
CA ASP A 188 -15.80 -13.92 -0.41
C ASP A 188 -16.60 -12.87 -1.18
N SER A 189 -17.30 -13.26 -2.25
CA SER A 189 -18.11 -12.33 -3.05
C SER A 189 -19.17 -11.61 -2.22
N ALA A 190 -19.62 -12.23 -1.14
CA ALA A 190 -20.50 -11.62 -0.17
C ALA A 190 -19.86 -10.44 0.58
N ASP A 191 -18.54 -10.36 0.67
CA ASP A 191 -17.78 -9.24 1.26
C ASP A 191 -17.39 -8.17 0.23
N PHE A 192 -17.96 -8.28 -0.95
CA PHE A 192 -17.82 -7.32 -2.02
C PHE A 192 -19.19 -6.74 -2.37
N LEU A 193 -19.45 -5.50 -1.93
CA LEU A 193 -20.72 -4.81 -2.11
C LEU A 193 -20.70 -3.90 -3.34
N VAL A 194 -21.79 -3.89 -4.11
CA VAL A 194 -22.00 -2.98 -5.22
C VAL A 194 -23.25 -2.15 -5.04
N ALA A 195 -23.19 -0.88 -5.40
CA ALA A 195 -24.33 0.03 -5.44
C ALA A 195 -24.81 0.18 -6.88
N LYS A 196 -26.08 -0.17 -7.15
CA LYS A 196 -26.70 -0.03 -8.48
C LYS A 196 -27.90 0.90 -8.43
N ASP A 197 -28.15 1.63 -9.52
CA ASP A 197 -29.37 2.43 -9.69
C ASP A 197 -30.56 1.57 -10.17
N ALA A 198 -31.72 2.22 -10.38
CA ALA A 198 -32.92 1.56 -10.83
C ALA A 198 -32.82 0.95 -12.25
N THR A 199 -31.84 1.35 -13.05
CA THR A 199 -31.57 0.81 -14.39
C THR A 199 -30.61 -0.39 -14.35
N GLY A 200 -30.00 -0.66 -13.20
CA GLY A 200 -28.97 -1.68 -13.02
C GLY A 200 -27.52 -1.19 -13.21
N ARG A 201 -27.32 0.12 -13.53
CA ARG A 201 -25.98 0.70 -13.67
C ARG A 201 -25.27 0.70 -12.33
N MET A 202 -24.03 0.20 -12.29
CA MET A 202 -23.17 0.26 -11.12
C MET A 202 -22.67 1.69 -10.89
N LEU A 203 -22.90 2.20 -9.67
CA LEU A 203 -22.56 3.58 -9.24
C LEU A 203 -21.44 3.63 -8.23
N GLY A 204 -21.05 2.51 -7.65
CA GLY A 204 -19.97 2.41 -6.68
C GLY A 204 -19.86 1.01 -6.13
N PHE A 205 -18.80 0.77 -5.40
CA PHE A 205 -18.49 -0.51 -4.80
C PHE A 205 -17.66 -0.36 -3.53
N HIS A 206 -17.74 -1.38 -2.67
CA HIS A 206 -16.89 -1.52 -1.49
C HIS A 206 -16.47 -2.99 -1.38
N TRP A 207 -15.23 -3.26 -1.65
CA TRP A 207 -14.61 -4.56 -1.48
C TRP A 207 -13.92 -4.61 -0.12
N MET A 208 -14.28 -5.56 0.72
CA MET A 208 -13.69 -5.79 2.04
C MET A 208 -12.71 -6.96 1.95
N LYS A 209 -11.60 -6.85 2.66
CA LYS A 209 -10.67 -7.95 2.89
C LYS A 209 -10.77 -8.40 4.34
N LEU A 210 -11.17 -9.67 4.53
CA LEU A 210 -11.38 -10.26 5.86
C LEU A 210 -10.51 -11.50 6.02
N GLU A 211 -9.26 -11.29 6.41
CA GLU A 211 -8.32 -12.39 6.62
C GLU A 211 -8.84 -13.37 7.69
N PRO A 212 -8.74 -14.70 7.47
CA PRO A 212 -9.33 -15.70 8.39
C PRO A 212 -8.82 -15.64 9.83
N ASN A 213 -7.58 -15.19 10.04
CA ASN A 213 -6.91 -15.18 11.34
C ASN A 213 -6.70 -13.77 11.91
N ASP A 214 -7.36 -12.75 11.35
CA ASP A 214 -7.31 -11.37 11.82
C ASP A 214 -8.64 -11.00 12.48
N ASP A 215 -8.58 -10.33 13.64
CA ASP A 215 -9.77 -9.79 14.32
C ASP A 215 -10.25 -8.47 13.66
N GLY A 216 -9.48 -7.89 12.78
CA GLY A 216 -9.80 -6.70 11.98
C GLY A 216 -10.40 -7.04 10.62
N GLY A 217 -10.93 -6.02 9.97
CA GLY A 217 -11.28 -6.04 8.55
C GLY A 217 -10.54 -4.91 7.84
N GLU A 218 -10.40 -5.02 6.53
CA GLU A 218 -9.84 -3.96 5.70
C GLU A 218 -10.87 -3.46 4.70
N VAL A 219 -11.03 -2.14 4.59
CA VAL A 219 -11.64 -1.50 3.44
C VAL A 219 -10.62 -1.61 2.30
N TYR A 220 -10.65 -2.75 1.59
CA TYR A 220 -9.63 -3.08 0.59
C TYR A 220 -9.69 -2.13 -0.59
N VAL A 221 -10.88 -1.94 -1.19
CA VAL A 221 -11.13 -0.92 -2.21
C VAL A 221 -12.54 -0.36 -2.05
N LEU A 222 -12.67 0.98 -2.05
CA LEU A 222 -13.94 1.68 -2.10
C LEU A 222 -13.91 2.70 -3.23
N GLY A 223 -14.78 2.52 -4.22
CA GLY A 223 -14.86 3.39 -5.39
C GLY A 223 -16.28 3.87 -5.67
N VAL A 224 -16.40 5.07 -6.21
CA VAL A 224 -17.70 5.66 -6.63
C VAL A 224 -17.52 6.22 -8.03
N GLU A 225 -18.52 6.00 -8.88
CA GLU A 225 -18.60 6.57 -10.23
C GLU A 225 -18.42 8.10 -10.17
N PRO A 226 -17.47 8.69 -10.89
CA PRO A 226 -17.19 10.11 -10.82
C PRO A 226 -18.41 11.01 -11.05
N ASP A 227 -19.30 10.65 -11.97
CA ASP A 227 -20.55 11.41 -12.26
C ASP A 227 -21.61 11.24 -11.17
N ALA A 228 -21.45 10.28 -10.27
CA ALA A 228 -22.33 10.04 -9.13
C ALA A 228 -21.74 10.54 -7.79
N ALA A 229 -20.59 11.23 -7.85
CA ALA A 229 -19.97 11.80 -6.66
C ALA A 229 -20.90 12.81 -5.96
N GLY A 230 -20.76 12.95 -4.64
CA GLY A 230 -21.60 13.86 -3.84
C GLY A 230 -23.01 13.35 -3.53
N ARG A 231 -23.48 12.22 -4.10
CA ARG A 231 -24.81 11.64 -3.84
C ARG A 231 -24.87 10.77 -2.58
N GLY A 232 -23.79 10.71 -1.80
CA GLY A 232 -23.73 9.91 -0.56
C GLY A 232 -23.48 8.42 -0.74
N ILE A 233 -23.20 7.95 -1.97
CA ILE A 233 -23.00 6.53 -2.29
C ILE A 233 -21.81 5.95 -1.52
N GLY A 234 -20.67 6.65 -1.50
CA GLY A 234 -19.48 6.20 -0.74
C GLY A 234 -19.76 6.09 0.76
N LYS A 235 -20.54 7.04 1.32
CA LYS A 235 -20.96 6.98 2.72
C LYS A 235 -21.84 5.77 2.99
N LEU A 236 -22.79 5.47 2.09
CA LEU A 236 -23.70 4.34 2.20
C LEU A 236 -22.92 3.01 2.11
N LEU A 237 -22.04 2.87 1.11
CA LEU A 237 -21.21 1.68 0.91
C LEU A 237 -20.27 1.43 2.10
N LEU A 238 -19.61 2.47 2.61
CA LEU A 238 -18.75 2.35 3.78
C LEU A 238 -19.54 1.91 5.01
N ALA A 239 -20.71 2.52 5.27
CA ALA A 239 -21.56 2.13 6.40
C ALA A 239 -21.99 0.67 6.34
N GLU A 240 -22.43 0.21 5.17
CA GLU A 240 -22.85 -1.18 4.97
C GLU A 240 -21.70 -2.17 5.11
N GLY A 241 -20.53 -1.84 4.55
CA GLY A 241 -19.35 -2.71 4.71
C GLY A 241 -18.86 -2.80 6.16
N LEU A 242 -18.77 -1.68 6.87
CA LEU A 242 -18.40 -1.70 8.29
C LEU A 242 -19.42 -2.48 9.15
N ARG A 243 -20.74 -2.35 8.84
CA ARG A 243 -21.79 -3.16 9.47
C ARG A 243 -21.57 -4.65 9.22
N ARG A 244 -21.25 -5.03 7.97
CA ARG A 244 -20.98 -6.40 7.59
C ARG A 244 -19.74 -6.97 8.26
N MET A 245 -18.63 -6.20 8.31
CA MET A 245 -17.44 -6.58 9.07
C MET A 245 -17.78 -6.92 10.52
N ARG A 246 -18.57 -6.07 11.20
CA ARG A 246 -19.03 -6.31 12.56
C ARG A 246 -19.88 -7.57 12.67
N GLU A 247 -20.81 -7.80 11.74
CA GLU A 247 -21.67 -9.00 11.72
C GLU A 247 -20.87 -10.28 11.53
N LYS A 248 -19.75 -10.20 10.81
CA LYS A 248 -18.78 -11.29 10.67
C LYS A 248 -17.79 -11.38 11.85
N GLY A 249 -18.03 -10.64 12.93
CA GLY A 249 -17.29 -10.72 14.19
C GLY A 249 -15.98 -9.94 14.20
N ARG A 250 -15.76 -9.03 13.25
CA ARG A 250 -14.56 -8.17 13.27
C ARG A 250 -14.72 -7.09 14.32
N SER A 251 -13.62 -6.81 15.04
CA SER A 251 -13.61 -5.84 16.14
C SER A 251 -13.21 -4.42 15.68
N SER A 252 -12.42 -4.31 14.61
CA SER A 252 -11.85 -3.07 14.08
C SER A 252 -11.82 -3.08 12.56
N ALA A 253 -11.55 -1.92 11.95
CA ALA A 253 -11.30 -1.83 10.52
C ALA A 253 -10.07 -0.98 10.23
N SER A 254 -9.41 -1.24 9.09
CA SER A 254 -8.29 -0.44 8.57
C SER A 254 -8.48 -0.15 7.09
N LEU A 255 -7.72 0.79 6.58
CA LEU A 255 -7.65 1.12 5.16
C LEU A 255 -6.36 1.86 4.83
N TYR A 256 -6.02 1.87 3.54
CA TYR A 256 -5.00 2.75 2.99
C TYR A 256 -5.65 3.82 2.11
N VAL A 257 -5.12 5.04 2.15
CA VAL A 257 -5.63 6.18 1.39
C VAL A 257 -4.51 7.16 1.04
N GLU A 258 -4.52 7.70 -0.17
CA GLU A 258 -3.59 8.76 -0.57
C GLU A 258 -3.78 10.01 0.31
N GLY A 259 -2.66 10.60 0.76
CA GLY A 259 -2.68 11.73 1.69
C GLY A 259 -3.28 13.01 1.09
N ASP A 260 -3.34 13.12 -0.23
CA ASP A 260 -3.97 14.21 -0.97
C ASP A 260 -5.45 13.96 -1.33
N ASN A 261 -5.98 12.77 -1.02
CA ASN A 261 -7.40 12.44 -1.25
C ASN A 261 -8.29 13.00 -0.13
N GLU A 262 -8.40 14.34 -0.08
CA GLU A 262 -9.18 15.04 0.95
C GLU A 262 -10.65 14.57 1.04
N PRO A 263 -11.38 14.27 -0.07
CA PRO A 263 -12.75 13.78 0.03
C PRO A 263 -12.86 12.43 0.74
N ALA A 264 -11.97 11.49 0.45
CA ALA A 264 -11.94 10.18 1.10
C ALA A 264 -11.53 10.29 2.58
N LEU A 265 -10.50 11.09 2.88
CA LEU A 265 -10.08 11.37 4.25
C LEU A 265 -11.22 11.97 5.10
N ALA A 266 -11.94 12.95 4.55
CA ALA A 266 -13.10 13.55 5.23
C ALA A 266 -14.21 12.51 5.48
N LEU A 267 -14.45 11.60 4.54
CA LEU A 267 -15.40 10.51 4.71
C LEU A 267 -14.98 9.58 5.85
N TYR A 268 -13.75 9.05 5.81
CA TYR A 268 -13.28 8.08 6.79
C TYR A 268 -13.21 8.67 8.22
N ARG A 269 -12.74 9.91 8.36
CA ARG A 269 -12.72 10.61 9.68
C ARG A 269 -14.09 10.82 10.27
N ARG A 270 -15.15 11.03 9.46
CA ARG A 270 -16.54 11.09 9.94
C ARG A 270 -17.05 9.76 10.48
N PHE A 271 -16.48 8.64 10.07
CA PHE A 271 -16.78 7.31 10.61
C PHE A 271 -15.92 6.95 11.83
N GLY A 272 -15.01 7.84 12.24
CA GLY A 272 -14.15 7.64 13.42
C GLY A 272 -12.81 6.98 13.12
N PHE A 273 -12.43 6.88 11.85
CA PHE A 273 -11.07 6.45 11.50
C PHE A 273 -10.06 7.52 11.96
N VAL A 274 -8.96 7.04 12.53
CA VAL A 274 -7.83 7.84 12.99
C VAL A 274 -6.56 7.42 12.26
N ASP A 275 -5.58 8.33 12.22
CA ASP A 275 -4.28 8.03 11.60
C ASP A 275 -3.57 6.93 12.42
N ASP A 276 -3.05 5.92 11.75
CA ASP A 276 -2.38 4.76 12.33
C ASP A 276 -0.91 4.67 11.88
N ALA A 277 -0.66 4.82 10.58
CA ALA A 277 0.68 4.87 10.02
C ALA A 277 0.71 5.80 8.79
N VAL A 278 1.91 6.24 8.45
CA VAL A 278 2.19 7.06 7.27
C VAL A 278 3.34 6.43 6.51
N ASP A 279 3.13 6.15 5.23
CA ASP A 279 4.20 5.75 4.33
C ASP A 279 4.44 6.86 3.31
N VAL A 280 5.69 7.11 2.96
CA VAL A 280 6.04 8.11 1.96
C VAL A 280 6.87 7.51 0.85
N GLN A 281 6.64 7.95 -0.37
CA GLN A 281 7.41 7.54 -1.53
C GLN A 281 8.21 8.71 -2.06
N PHE A 282 9.50 8.46 -2.24
CA PHE A 282 10.43 9.37 -2.88
C PHE A 282 10.73 8.91 -4.30
N ARG A 283 10.98 9.86 -5.20
CA ARG A 283 11.45 9.59 -6.57
C ARG A 283 12.70 10.40 -6.87
N ARG A 284 13.72 9.73 -7.43
CA ARG A 284 14.95 10.38 -7.86
C ARG A 284 14.68 11.32 -9.03
N ARG A 285 15.21 12.54 -8.96
CA ARG A 285 15.16 13.50 -10.08
C ARG A 285 15.94 12.96 -11.28
N GLY A 286 15.38 13.06 -12.47
CA GLY A 286 16.08 12.75 -13.70
C GLY A 286 17.23 13.75 -13.96
N PHE A 287 18.23 13.32 -14.72
CA PHE A 287 19.40 14.18 -15.05
C PHE A 287 19.00 15.48 -15.76
N ASP A 288 17.89 15.49 -16.51
CA ASP A 288 17.40 16.68 -17.24
C ASP A 288 16.77 17.75 -16.34
N GLU A 289 16.41 17.43 -15.11
CA GLU A 289 15.79 18.35 -14.15
C GLU A 289 16.84 19.05 -13.26
N LEU A 290 18.04 18.49 -13.13
CA LEU A 290 19.13 19.05 -12.34
C LEU A 290 19.83 20.25 -13.02
N GLY A 291 19.61 20.45 -14.32
CA GLY A 291 20.25 21.51 -15.12
C GLY A 291 19.45 22.83 -15.27
N ARG A 292 18.27 22.96 -14.65
CA ARG A 292 17.36 24.11 -14.82
C ARG A 292 17.21 25.03 -13.58
N ARG A 293 18.22 25.06 -12.72
CA ARG A 293 18.28 26.07 -11.64
C ARG A 293 19.47 26.98 -11.78
#